data_3ca402dd4834d9176c99ab0e07e6db07
#
_entry.id   3ca402dd4834d9176c99ab0e07e6db07
#
_cell.length_a   1.000
_cell.length_b   1.000
_cell.length_c   1.000
_cell.angle_alpha   90.00
_cell.angle_beta   90.00
_cell.angle_gamma   90.00
#
_symmetry.space_group_name_H-M   'P 1'
#
loop_
_entity.id
_entity.type
_entity.pdbx_description
1 polymer ?
#
loop_
_entity_poly.entity_id
_entity_poly.type
_entity_poly.pdbx_seq_one_letter_code
_entity_poly.pdbx_strand_id
1 'polypeptide(L)'
;PVLVRPSYVLSGAAMNVCYDKEGLRNFLDLAAHVSKEYPVVVSQFLQNAKEIEFDAVAKNGEVVEYAISEHVEFAGVHSGDATLVYTAQKINF
;
A
#
# COMPACT_ATOMS: atom_id res chain seq x y z
N PRO A 1 8.40 -10.54 -5.86
CA PRO A 1 7.58 -9.62 -6.66
C PRO A 1 7.81 -8.16 -6.27
N VAL A 2 7.48 -7.27 -7.18
CA VAL A 2 7.57 -5.84 -6.99
C VAL A 2 6.23 -5.18 -7.26
N LEU A 3 5.95 -4.11 -6.52
CA LEU A 3 4.82 -3.23 -6.76
C LEU A 3 5.31 -2.03 -7.56
N VAL A 4 4.67 -1.75 -8.67
CA VAL A 4 4.95 -0.59 -9.51
C VAL A 4 3.81 0.41 -9.36
N ARG A 5 4.16 1.64 -9.05
CA ARG A 5 3.21 2.73 -8.85
C ARG A 5 3.71 3.99 -9.57
N PRO A 6 2.94 4.53 -10.53
CA PRO A 6 3.21 5.87 -11.04
C PRO A 6 3.15 6.91 -9.92
N SER A 7 4.03 7.89 -9.94
CA SER A 7 4.13 8.89 -8.87
C SER A 7 2.93 9.83 -8.77
N TYR A 8 2.10 9.86 -9.80
CA TYR A 8 0.96 10.75 -9.90
C TYR A 8 -0.35 9.98 -10.03
N VAL A 9 -0.68 9.20 -9.00
CA VAL A 9 -1.95 8.46 -8.95
C VAL A 9 -2.54 8.57 -7.55
N LEU A 10 -3.77 9.04 -7.46
CA LEU A 10 -4.51 9.19 -6.21
C LEU A 10 -5.30 7.94 -5.82
N SER A 11 -5.37 6.95 -6.69
CA SER A 11 -6.07 5.69 -6.45
C SER A 11 -5.25 4.49 -6.92
N GLY A 12 -5.60 3.30 -6.46
CA GLY A 12 -4.91 2.06 -6.82
C GLY A 12 -5.06 1.61 -8.27
N ALA A 13 -5.79 2.36 -9.12
CA ALA A 13 -6.14 1.93 -10.48
C ALA A 13 -4.94 1.74 -11.42
N ALA A 14 -3.82 2.44 -11.17
CA ALA A 14 -2.62 2.33 -11.99
C ALA A 14 -1.45 1.65 -11.26
N MET A 15 -1.70 1.03 -10.10
CA MET A 15 -0.71 0.20 -9.42
C MET A 15 -0.80 -1.24 -9.91
N ASN A 16 0.33 -1.91 -10.02
CA ASN A 16 0.37 -3.32 -10.40
C ASN A 16 1.50 -4.07 -9.71
N VAL A 17 1.23 -5.33 -9.39
CA VAL A 17 2.23 -6.23 -8.86
C VAL A 17 2.82 -7.04 -10.00
N CYS A 18 4.15 -6.99 -10.12
CA CYS A 18 4.89 -7.71 -11.14
C CYS A 18 5.68 -8.84 -10.51
N TYR A 19 5.53 -10.04 -11.05
CA TYR A 19 6.14 -11.27 -10.52
C TYR A 19 7.40 -11.69 -11.27
N ASP A 20 7.63 -11.16 -12.47
CA ASP A 20 8.79 -11.45 -13.31
C ASP A 20 9.26 -10.22 -14.07
N LYS A 21 10.38 -10.36 -14.78
CA LYS A 21 10.99 -9.26 -15.56
C LYS A 21 10.11 -8.83 -16.74
N GLU A 22 9.45 -9.77 -17.37
CA GLU A 22 8.60 -9.48 -18.54
C GLU A 22 7.37 -8.67 -18.11
N GLY A 23 6.70 -9.07 -17.05
CA GLY A 23 5.58 -8.32 -16.48
C GLY A 23 5.99 -6.92 -16.04
N LEU A 24 7.15 -6.78 -15.42
CA LEU A 24 7.70 -5.48 -15.05
C LEU A 24 7.96 -4.59 -16.26
N ARG A 25 8.58 -5.13 -17.30
CA ARG A 25 8.87 -4.38 -18.53
C ARG A 25 7.58 -3.90 -19.19
N ASN A 26 6.61 -4.78 -19.34
CA ASN A 26 5.33 -4.44 -19.97
C ASN A 26 4.59 -3.36 -19.18
N PHE A 27 4.61 -3.45 -17.86
CA PHE A 27 3.95 -2.44 -17.03
C PHE A 27 4.67 -1.11 -17.02
N LEU A 28 6.00 -1.09 -17.04
CA LEU A 28 6.78 0.15 -17.15
C LEU A 28 6.54 0.85 -18.49
N ASP A 29 6.43 0.10 -19.58
CA ASP A 29 6.06 0.67 -20.88
C ASP A 29 4.66 1.30 -20.85
N LEU A 30 3.70 0.63 -20.23
CA LEU A 30 2.35 1.16 -20.07
C LEU A 30 2.33 2.41 -19.16
N ALA A 31 3.05 2.38 -18.07
CA ALA A 31 3.14 3.50 -17.13
C ALA A 31 3.80 4.72 -17.79
N ALA A 32 4.80 4.52 -18.63
CA ALA A 32 5.44 5.60 -19.39
C ALA A 32 4.49 6.29 -20.37
N HIS A 33 3.51 5.59 -20.90
CA HIS A 33 2.47 6.18 -21.78
C HIS A 33 1.48 7.05 -20.99
N VAL A 34 1.17 6.65 -19.74
CA VAL A 34 0.21 7.36 -18.90
C VAL A 34 0.85 8.60 -18.26
N SER A 35 2.14 8.53 -17.94
CA SER A 35 2.82 9.57 -17.17
C SER A 35 4.25 9.78 -17.68
N LYS A 36 4.39 10.49 -18.80
CA LYS A 36 5.69 10.73 -19.46
C LYS A 36 6.63 11.61 -18.63
N GLU A 37 6.10 12.46 -17.76
CA GLU A 37 6.86 13.48 -17.05
C GLU A 37 7.16 13.12 -15.58
N TYR A 38 6.57 12.05 -15.06
CA TYR A 38 6.68 11.69 -13.66
C TYR A 38 7.36 10.34 -13.48
N PRO A 39 8.24 10.23 -12.48
CA PRO A 39 8.91 8.96 -12.22
C PRO A 39 7.92 7.89 -11.72
N VAL A 40 8.30 6.65 -11.90
CA VAL A 40 7.59 5.47 -11.39
C VAL A 40 8.29 5.00 -10.14
N VAL A 41 7.55 4.67 -9.09
CA VAL A 41 8.07 4.07 -7.87
C VAL A 41 7.97 2.55 -7.99
N VAL A 42 9.08 1.86 -7.82
CA VAL A 42 9.15 0.40 -7.76
C VAL A 42 9.58 0.01 -6.36
N SER A 43 8.76 -0.78 -5.70
CA SER A 43 9.01 -1.23 -4.32
C SER A 43 8.84 -2.74 -4.19
N GLN A 44 9.47 -3.32 -3.19
CA GLN A 44 9.23 -4.72 -2.86
C GLN A 44 7.77 -4.92 -2.45
N PHE A 45 7.13 -5.94 -3.01
CA PHE A 45 5.80 -6.34 -2.60
C PHE A 45 5.88 -7.48 -1.59
N LEU A 46 5.30 -7.28 -0.42
CA LEU A 46 5.24 -8.29 0.64
C LEU A 46 3.97 -9.12 0.47
N GLN A 47 4.15 -10.39 0.14
CA GLN A 47 3.04 -11.34 -0.03
C GLN A 47 2.55 -11.86 1.32
N ASN A 48 1.23 -12.01 1.45
CA ASN A 48 0.59 -12.56 2.65
C ASN A 48 0.95 -11.81 3.94
N ALA A 49 1.26 -10.52 3.82
CA ALA A 49 1.58 -9.67 4.94
C ALA A 49 0.30 -9.16 5.61
N LYS A 50 0.34 -9.11 6.94
CA LYS A 50 -0.71 -8.47 7.72
C LYS A 50 -0.54 -6.96 7.64
N GLU A 51 -1.64 -6.24 7.48
CA GLU A 51 -1.68 -4.80 7.51
C GLU A 51 -2.30 -4.31 8.81
N ILE A 52 -1.61 -3.41 9.47
CA ILE A 52 -2.01 -2.84 10.75
C ILE A 52 -1.97 -1.33 10.60
N GLU A 53 -3.02 -0.68 11.04
CA GLU A 53 -3.11 0.77 11.07
C GLU A 53 -3.00 1.29 12.49
N PHE A 54 -2.23 2.35 12.65
CA PHE A 54 -2.13 3.13 13.87
C PHE A 54 -2.61 4.54 13.58
N ASP A 55 -3.79 4.86 14.08
CA ASP A 55 -4.39 6.19 13.95
C ASP A 55 -4.26 6.94 15.26
N ALA A 56 -3.72 8.14 15.22
CA ALA A 56 -3.46 8.90 16.43
C ALA A 56 -3.78 10.38 16.28
N VAL A 57 -4.17 10.98 17.38
CA VAL A 57 -4.24 12.43 17.54
C VAL A 57 -3.07 12.86 18.39
N ALA A 58 -2.28 13.81 17.90
CA ALA A 58 -1.14 14.34 18.62
C ALA A 58 -1.30 15.83 18.89
N LYS A 59 -0.74 16.28 20.01
CA LYS A 59 -0.65 17.70 20.37
C LYS A 59 0.76 17.99 20.86
N ASN A 60 1.39 19.00 20.27
CA ASN A 60 2.75 19.42 20.62
C ASN A 60 3.78 18.25 20.62
N GLY A 61 3.64 17.33 19.66
CA GLY A 61 4.53 16.19 19.52
C GLY A 61 4.23 15.01 20.45
N GLU A 62 3.17 15.07 21.24
CA GLU A 62 2.74 13.97 22.11
C GLU A 62 1.44 13.35 21.61
N VAL A 63 1.36 12.03 21.62
CA VAL A 63 0.14 11.29 21.26
C VAL A 63 -0.86 11.44 22.42
N VAL A 64 -2.02 12.01 22.12
CA VAL A 64 -3.09 12.25 23.09
C VAL A 64 -4.06 11.09 23.12
N GLU A 65 -4.40 10.56 21.94
CA GLU A 65 -5.31 9.44 21.76
C GLU A 65 -4.88 8.62 20.56
N TYR A 66 -5.12 7.32 20.59
CA TYR A 66 -4.78 6.45 19.46
C TYR A 66 -5.72 5.26 19.34
N ALA A 67 -5.76 4.68 18.14
CA ALA A 67 -6.45 3.44 17.85
C ALA A 67 -5.55 2.55 17.00
N ILE A 68 -5.53 1.25 17.29
CA ILE A 68 -4.82 0.25 16.49
C ILE A 68 -5.85 -0.70 15.91
N SER A 69 -5.89 -0.78 14.58
CA SER A 69 -6.76 -1.71 13.86
C SER A 69 -5.96 -2.61 12.94
N GLU A 70 -6.52 -3.75 12.59
CA GLU A 70 -5.93 -4.65 11.59
C GLU A 70 -6.90 -4.89 10.44
N HIS A 71 -6.34 -5.02 9.23
CA HIS A 71 -7.10 -5.42 8.07
C HIS A 71 -7.45 -6.90 8.12
N VAL A 72 -8.68 -7.24 7.76
CA VAL A 72 -9.14 -8.63 7.68
C VAL A 72 -8.38 -9.35 6.57
N GLU A 73 -8.22 -8.69 5.43
CA GLU A 73 -7.48 -9.20 4.28
C GLU A 73 -5.97 -8.95 4.43
N PHE A 74 -5.17 -9.67 3.66
CA PHE A 74 -3.73 -9.42 3.58
C PHE A 74 -3.43 -8.08 2.92
N ALA A 75 -2.26 -7.51 3.25
CA ALA A 75 -1.79 -6.26 2.68
C ALA A 75 -1.77 -6.30 1.15
N GLY A 76 -2.22 -5.22 0.53
CA GLY A 76 -2.28 -5.07 -0.92
C GLY A 76 -3.53 -5.62 -1.59
N VAL A 77 -4.45 -6.24 -0.86
CA VAL A 77 -5.72 -6.75 -1.41
C VAL A 77 -6.74 -5.62 -1.57
N HIS A 78 -6.85 -4.75 -0.59
CA HIS A 78 -7.75 -3.60 -0.61
C HIS A 78 -7.01 -2.30 -0.34
N SER A 79 -7.52 -1.22 -0.92
CA SER A 79 -7.02 0.13 -0.71
C SER A 79 -8.21 1.08 -0.57
N GLY A 80 -8.42 1.59 0.63
CA GLY A 80 -9.49 2.53 0.92
C GLY A 80 -10.86 1.92 1.21
N ASP A 81 -11.05 0.63 0.94
CA ASP A 81 -12.28 -0.13 1.18
C ASP A 81 -12.04 -1.38 2.05
N ALA A 82 -10.96 -1.40 2.79
CA ALA A 82 -10.58 -2.53 3.64
C ALA A 82 -11.56 -2.72 4.80
N THR A 83 -11.81 -3.99 5.15
CA THR A 83 -12.52 -4.35 6.36
C THR A 83 -11.54 -4.36 7.53
N LEU A 84 -11.82 -3.56 8.54
CA LEU A 84 -10.94 -3.37 9.69
C LEU A 84 -11.51 -4.05 10.93
N VAL A 85 -10.64 -4.62 11.73
CA VAL A 85 -10.94 -5.07 13.08
C VAL A 85 -10.30 -4.11 14.07
N TYR A 86 -11.08 -3.44 14.83
CA TYR A 86 -10.70 -2.65 15.98
C TYR A 86 -10.92 -3.52 17.23
N THR A 87 -10.10 -3.55 18.05
CA THR A 87 -8.74 -3.55 18.43
C THR A 87 -7.98 -4.69 17.74
N ALA A 88 -6.75 -4.48 17.35
CA ALA A 88 -5.96 -5.51 16.67
C ALA A 88 -5.85 -6.80 17.50
N GLN A 89 -6.20 -7.95 16.89
CA GLN A 89 -6.41 -9.22 17.61
C GLN A 89 -5.19 -10.14 17.59
N LYS A 90 -4.33 -10.01 16.59
CA LYS A 90 -3.24 -10.96 16.33
C LYS A 90 -1.87 -10.30 16.40
N ILE A 91 -1.70 -9.35 17.31
CA ILE A 91 -0.44 -8.66 17.53
C ILE A 91 0.08 -9.04 18.90
N ASN A 92 1.34 -9.44 18.97
CA ASN A 92 2.07 -9.57 20.23
C ASN A 92 2.79 -8.25 20.48
N PHE A 93 2.41 -7.58 21.53
CA PHE A 93 3.06 -6.36 22.00
C PHE A 93 4.27 -6.69 22.87
#